data_26b11ef1b230bb80c767cd938384945b
#
_entry.id   26b11ef1b230bb80c767cd938384945b
#
_cell.length_a   1.000
_cell.length_b   1.000
_cell.length_c   1.000
_cell.angle_alpha   90.00
_cell.angle_beta   90.00
_cell.angle_gamma   90.00
#
_symmetry.space_group_name_H-M   'P 1'
#
loop_
_entity.id
_entity.type
_entity.pdbx_description
1 polymer ?
#
loop_
_entity_poly.entity_id
_entity_poly.type
_entity_poly.pdbx_seq_one_letter_code
_entity_poly.pdbx_strand_id
1 'polypeptide(L)'
;AFSLVPGKKKLNLHASYAIFEDGKFADRDKIEPKHFAKWVKFAKDRGMGIDFNPTFFSHPMVKDNLTLSSPDEKVRTFWVNHGKACLRIAEYFANETGVPCVMNIWIPDGYKDIPADRLTPRARFKKSLDEILSIPYDKSKVYITLESKVFGIGLESYTVGSAEFALSYVNYKGITPLMDNGHYHPTEVVSDKISSLLLFNEKIALHITRPVRWDSDHVVLFDDETKEIA
;
A
#
# COMPACT_ATOMS: atom_id res chain seq x y z
N ALA A 1 -19.29 -14.87 6.54
CA ALA A 1 -19.24 -13.45 6.16
C ALA A 1 -19.12 -13.28 4.65
N PHE A 2 -18.10 -13.87 3.98
CA PHE A 2 -17.86 -13.68 2.53
C PHE A 2 -19.02 -14.08 1.62
N SER A 3 -19.83 -15.08 2.00
CA SER A 3 -20.98 -15.52 1.23
C SER A 3 -22.11 -14.47 1.14
N LEU A 4 -22.13 -13.52 2.07
CA LEU A 4 -23.14 -12.47 2.14
C LEU A 4 -22.78 -11.23 1.31
N VAL A 5 -21.54 -11.14 0.83
CA VAL A 5 -21.06 -10.00 0.03
C VAL A 5 -21.19 -10.38 -1.46
N PRO A 6 -21.95 -9.64 -2.27
CA PRO A 6 -22.03 -9.88 -3.71
C PRO A 6 -20.73 -9.50 -4.44
N GLY A 7 -20.61 -9.93 -5.69
CA GLY A 7 -19.50 -9.58 -6.57
C GLY A 7 -18.25 -10.45 -6.41
N LYS A 8 -17.21 -10.10 -7.16
CA LYS A 8 -15.89 -10.75 -7.11
C LYS A 8 -15.19 -10.36 -5.82
N LYS A 9 -14.56 -11.33 -5.18
CA LYS A 9 -13.97 -11.15 -3.84
C LYS A 9 -12.48 -11.40 -3.88
N LYS A 10 -11.76 -10.65 -3.06
CA LYS A 10 -10.34 -10.85 -2.80
C LYS A 10 -10.08 -10.76 -1.30
N LEU A 11 -9.03 -11.43 -0.85
CA LEU A 11 -8.43 -11.17 0.46
C LEU A 11 -7.44 -10.02 0.31
N ASN A 12 -7.46 -9.07 1.23
CA ASN A 12 -6.43 -8.06 1.32
C ASN A 12 -5.50 -8.44 2.49
N LEU A 13 -4.31 -8.95 2.18
CA LEU A 13 -3.37 -9.45 3.18
C LEU A 13 -2.25 -8.43 3.43
N HIS A 14 -1.82 -8.38 4.68
CA HIS A 14 -0.58 -7.69 5.07
C HIS A 14 0.61 -8.64 5.10
N ALA A 15 1.80 -8.13 4.80
CA ALA A 15 3.04 -8.90 4.91
C ALA A 15 3.31 -9.42 6.34
N SER A 16 2.73 -8.75 7.35
CA SER A 16 2.76 -9.21 8.75
C SER A 16 1.96 -10.50 9.00
N TYR A 17 1.13 -10.93 8.05
CA TYR A 17 0.35 -12.18 8.16
C TYR A 17 1.10 -13.41 7.65
N ALA A 18 2.40 -13.29 7.41
CA ALA A 18 3.27 -14.42 7.10
C ALA A 18 3.15 -15.51 8.18
N ILE A 19 3.00 -16.75 7.76
CA ILE A 19 2.88 -17.91 8.64
C ILE A 19 4.19 -18.68 8.61
N PHE A 20 4.82 -18.81 9.77
CA PHE A 20 6.08 -19.54 9.94
C PHE A 20 5.79 -20.91 10.54
N GLU A 21 6.08 -21.94 9.75
CA GLU A 21 6.00 -23.33 10.22
C GLU A 21 7.31 -23.75 10.89
N ASP A 22 7.22 -24.69 11.81
CA ASP A 22 8.38 -25.27 12.52
C ASP A 22 9.22 -24.27 13.32
N GLY A 23 8.63 -23.13 13.75
CA GLY A 23 9.31 -22.12 14.55
C GLY A 23 10.43 -21.37 13.82
N LYS A 24 10.54 -21.52 12.51
CA LYS A 24 11.56 -20.85 11.69
C LYS A 24 11.09 -19.46 11.28
N PHE A 25 11.24 -18.50 12.17
CA PHE A 25 10.95 -17.09 11.89
C PHE A 25 11.85 -16.55 10.77
N ALA A 26 11.25 -15.79 9.85
CA ALA A 26 11.97 -14.97 8.88
C ALA A 26 11.57 -13.50 9.07
N ASP A 27 12.56 -12.61 9.12
CA ASP A 27 12.30 -11.19 9.22
C ASP A 27 11.68 -10.63 7.93
N ARG A 28 11.11 -9.44 8.02
CA ARG A 28 10.34 -8.79 6.94
C ARG A 28 11.09 -8.73 5.61
N ASP A 29 12.39 -8.49 5.62
CA ASP A 29 13.25 -8.44 4.44
C ASP A 29 13.56 -9.83 3.83
N LYS A 30 13.15 -10.91 4.51
CA LYS A 30 13.42 -12.31 4.14
C LYS A 30 12.16 -13.16 4.00
N ILE A 31 11.00 -12.56 4.03
CA ILE A 31 9.75 -13.30 3.78
C ILE A 31 9.70 -13.81 2.34
N GLU A 32 9.07 -14.97 2.18
CA GLU A 32 9.00 -15.70 0.91
C GLU A 32 7.57 -16.17 0.62
N PRO A 33 7.25 -16.50 -0.64
CA PRO A 33 5.94 -17.04 -1.03
C PRO A 33 5.43 -18.19 -0.15
N LYS A 34 6.31 -19.11 0.27
CA LYS A 34 5.95 -20.26 1.11
C LYS A 34 5.25 -19.87 2.42
N HIS A 35 5.60 -18.69 2.98
CA HIS A 35 5.00 -18.21 4.22
C HIS A 35 3.53 -17.78 4.06
N PHE A 36 3.03 -17.75 2.84
CA PHE A 36 1.64 -17.40 2.51
C PHE A 36 0.85 -18.55 1.87
N ALA A 37 1.43 -19.75 1.77
CA ALA A 37 0.81 -20.90 1.10
C ALA A 37 -0.57 -21.27 1.71
N LYS A 38 -0.74 -21.15 3.02
CA LYS A 38 -2.03 -21.40 3.69
C LYS A 38 -3.10 -20.38 3.30
N TRP A 39 -2.72 -19.11 3.12
CA TRP A 39 -3.62 -18.07 2.64
C TRP A 39 -4.04 -18.32 1.18
N VAL A 40 -3.08 -18.72 0.35
CA VAL A 40 -3.36 -19.09 -1.05
C VAL A 40 -4.33 -20.26 -1.10
N LYS A 41 -4.08 -21.31 -0.32
CA LYS A 41 -5.04 -22.44 -0.23
C LYS A 41 -6.43 -21.98 0.18
N PHE A 42 -6.52 -21.16 1.22
CA PHE A 42 -7.80 -20.62 1.69
C PHE A 42 -8.54 -19.82 0.60
N ALA A 43 -7.82 -19.00 -0.16
CA ALA A 43 -8.38 -18.19 -1.24
C ALA A 43 -8.87 -19.09 -2.40
N LYS A 44 -8.03 -20.03 -2.85
CA LYS A 44 -8.37 -20.99 -3.93
C LYS A 44 -9.59 -21.82 -3.58
N ASP A 45 -9.67 -22.35 -2.38
CA ASP A 45 -10.82 -23.16 -1.91
C ASP A 45 -12.16 -22.36 -1.94
N ARG A 46 -12.10 -21.03 -2.09
CA ARG A 46 -13.25 -20.11 -2.11
C ARG A 46 -13.41 -19.33 -3.40
N GLY A 47 -12.57 -19.60 -4.41
CA GLY A 47 -12.59 -18.89 -5.68
C GLY A 47 -12.26 -17.38 -5.52
N MET A 48 -11.39 -17.04 -4.58
CA MET A 48 -11.00 -15.65 -4.28
C MET A 48 -9.61 -15.35 -4.82
N GLY A 49 -9.38 -14.09 -5.23
CA GLY A 49 -8.03 -13.54 -5.42
C GLY A 49 -7.43 -13.05 -4.10
N ILE A 50 -6.19 -12.56 -4.19
CA ILE A 50 -5.47 -11.96 -3.06
C ILE A 50 -4.85 -10.64 -3.51
N ASP A 51 -5.05 -9.59 -2.72
CA ASP A 51 -4.32 -8.33 -2.79
C ASP A 51 -3.35 -8.25 -1.61
N PHE A 52 -2.31 -7.41 -1.73
CA PHE A 52 -1.19 -7.46 -0.80
C PHE A 52 -0.69 -6.07 -0.38
N ASN A 53 -0.51 -5.89 0.92
CA ASN A 53 0.09 -4.71 1.50
C ASN A 53 1.46 -5.05 2.10
N PRO A 54 2.57 -4.56 1.52
CA PRO A 54 3.83 -4.47 2.23
C PRO A 54 3.64 -3.67 3.51
N THR A 55 3.94 -4.26 4.64
CA THR A 55 3.71 -3.61 5.94
C THR A 55 4.97 -2.86 6.35
N PHE A 56 5.10 -1.59 5.96
CA PHE A 56 6.24 -0.72 6.29
C PHE A 56 6.14 -0.09 7.68
N PHE A 57 5.45 -0.72 8.62
CA PHE A 57 5.24 -0.23 9.98
C PHE A 57 5.23 -1.37 11.00
N SER A 58 5.10 -1.02 12.29
CA SER A 58 5.04 -2.00 13.41
C SER A 58 6.23 -2.97 13.40
N HIS A 59 7.46 -2.42 13.31
CA HIS A 59 8.68 -3.20 13.27
C HIS A 59 9.85 -2.40 13.91
N PRO A 60 10.82 -3.06 14.58
CA PRO A 60 11.99 -2.38 15.16
C PRO A 60 12.85 -1.60 14.17
N MET A 61 12.78 -1.92 12.88
CA MET A 61 13.47 -1.20 11.80
C MET A 61 12.72 0.06 11.33
N VAL A 62 11.60 0.43 11.93
CA VAL A 62 11.08 1.80 11.83
C VAL A 62 11.88 2.66 12.80
N LYS A 63 12.70 3.55 12.29
CA LYS A 63 13.56 4.43 13.09
C LYS A 63 13.12 5.88 12.91
N ASP A 64 12.88 6.57 14.02
CA ASP A 64 12.43 7.96 14.02
C ASP A 64 11.18 8.17 13.13
N ASN A 65 10.25 7.22 13.15
CA ASN A 65 9.07 7.14 12.27
C ASN A 65 9.39 7.10 10.77
N LEU A 66 10.59 6.66 10.39
CA LEU A 66 11.04 6.59 9.00
C LEU A 66 11.35 5.15 8.57
N THR A 67 11.06 4.86 7.31
CA THR A 67 11.31 3.59 6.63
C THR A 67 12.07 3.81 5.32
N LEU A 68 11.38 3.88 4.20
CA LEU A 68 11.94 4.06 2.86
C LEU A 68 12.57 5.44 2.63
N SER A 69 12.27 6.42 3.47
CA SER A 69 12.86 7.76 3.43
C SER A 69 13.93 8.01 4.49
N SER A 70 14.23 7.02 5.33
CA SER A 70 15.21 7.15 6.42
C SER A 70 16.56 7.67 5.92
N PRO A 71 17.26 8.57 6.66
CA PRO A 71 18.64 8.93 6.37
C PRO A 71 19.61 7.76 6.58
N ASP A 72 19.27 6.80 7.43
CA ASP A 72 20.07 5.59 7.65
C ASP A 72 19.91 4.61 6.47
N GLU A 73 21.02 4.35 5.78
CA GLU A 73 21.05 3.44 4.64
C GLU A 73 20.72 1.99 5.02
N LYS A 74 21.07 1.54 6.22
CA LYS A 74 20.72 0.19 6.69
C LYS A 74 19.22 0.03 6.84
N VAL A 75 18.54 1.04 7.37
CA VAL A 75 17.08 1.08 7.48
C VAL A 75 16.44 1.04 6.09
N ARG A 76 16.89 1.91 5.18
CA ARG A 76 16.35 1.92 3.81
C ARG A 76 16.57 0.59 3.08
N THR A 77 17.77 0.02 3.16
CA THR A 77 18.11 -1.27 2.53
C THR A 77 17.21 -2.39 3.03
N PHE A 78 16.98 -2.46 4.34
CA PHE A 78 16.06 -3.43 4.92
C PHE A 78 14.66 -3.30 4.31
N TRP A 79 14.12 -2.08 4.28
CA TRP A 79 12.78 -1.86 3.76
C TRP A 79 12.67 -2.00 2.24
N VAL A 80 13.70 -1.65 1.50
CA VAL A 80 13.77 -1.92 0.05
C VAL A 80 13.74 -3.42 -0.22
N ASN A 81 14.53 -4.22 0.53
CA ASN A 81 14.52 -5.67 0.41
C ASN A 81 13.15 -6.26 0.77
N HIS A 82 12.50 -5.72 1.81
CA HIS A 82 11.12 -6.07 2.15
C HIS A 82 10.16 -5.78 0.98
N GLY A 83 10.23 -4.60 0.38
CA GLY A 83 9.41 -4.24 -0.78
C GLY A 83 9.62 -5.18 -1.97
N LYS A 84 10.88 -5.53 -2.27
CA LYS A 84 11.23 -6.51 -3.32
C LYS A 84 10.69 -7.91 -3.01
N ALA A 85 10.76 -8.35 -1.76
CA ALA A 85 10.19 -9.64 -1.32
C ALA A 85 8.66 -9.64 -1.50
N CYS A 86 8.00 -8.54 -1.12
CA CYS A 86 6.55 -8.38 -1.28
C CYS A 86 6.11 -8.40 -2.75
N LEU A 87 6.90 -7.82 -3.65
CA LEU A 87 6.59 -7.85 -5.09
C LEU A 87 6.62 -9.30 -5.65
N ARG A 88 7.59 -10.12 -5.23
CA ARG A 88 7.64 -11.55 -5.59
C ARG A 88 6.46 -12.33 -5.02
N ILE A 89 6.05 -12.00 -3.80
CA ILE A 89 4.89 -12.63 -3.15
C ILE A 89 3.59 -12.22 -3.85
N ALA A 90 3.44 -10.97 -4.26
CA ALA A 90 2.28 -10.50 -5.01
C ALA A 90 2.15 -11.25 -6.36
N GLU A 91 3.26 -11.45 -7.06
CA GLU A 91 3.28 -12.23 -8.30
C GLU A 91 2.93 -13.70 -8.06
N TYR A 92 3.42 -14.29 -6.97
CA TYR A 92 3.04 -15.63 -6.54
C TYR A 92 1.53 -15.73 -6.28
N PHE A 93 0.92 -14.77 -5.60
CA PHE A 93 -0.53 -14.76 -5.39
C PHE A 93 -1.31 -14.74 -6.70
N ALA A 94 -0.91 -13.88 -7.63
CA ALA A 94 -1.56 -13.81 -8.94
C ALA A 94 -1.42 -15.12 -9.73
N ASN A 95 -0.24 -15.72 -9.71
CA ASN A 95 0.00 -17.00 -10.40
C ASN A 95 -0.83 -18.14 -9.80
N GLU A 96 -0.91 -18.23 -8.49
CA GLU A 96 -1.60 -19.31 -7.79
C GLU A 96 -3.13 -19.20 -7.84
N THR A 97 -3.65 -17.97 -7.77
CA THR A 97 -5.11 -17.74 -7.78
C THR A 97 -5.69 -17.57 -9.17
N GLY A 98 -4.85 -17.28 -10.18
CA GLY A 98 -5.29 -16.90 -11.52
C GLY A 98 -5.96 -15.52 -11.58
N VAL A 99 -5.85 -14.71 -10.52
CA VAL A 99 -6.45 -13.38 -10.42
C VAL A 99 -5.34 -12.37 -10.18
N PRO A 100 -5.26 -11.26 -10.96
CA PRO A 100 -4.24 -10.23 -10.74
C PRO A 100 -4.25 -9.73 -9.29
N CYS A 101 -3.06 -9.50 -8.74
CA CYS A 101 -2.86 -9.01 -7.39
C CYS A 101 -2.61 -7.49 -7.40
N VAL A 102 -3.32 -6.73 -6.61
CA VAL A 102 -2.96 -5.34 -6.29
C VAL A 102 -1.97 -5.37 -5.14
N MET A 103 -0.79 -4.77 -5.35
CA MET A 103 0.20 -4.57 -4.30
C MET A 103 0.24 -3.09 -3.93
N ASN A 104 -0.29 -2.75 -2.76
CA ASN A 104 -0.40 -1.38 -2.31
C ASN A 104 0.79 -0.95 -1.45
N ILE A 105 1.54 0.05 -1.89
CA ILE A 105 2.63 0.64 -1.13
C ILE A 105 2.12 1.86 -0.38
N TRP A 106 2.23 1.80 0.94
CA TRP A 106 1.99 2.90 1.86
C TRP A 106 3.11 2.93 2.91
N ILE A 107 3.56 4.14 3.29
CA ILE A 107 4.59 4.33 4.32
C ILE A 107 4.12 5.31 5.40
N PRO A 108 4.50 5.09 6.67
CA PRO A 108 4.16 6.02 7.76
C PRO A 108 5.05 7.26 7.80
N ASP A 109 6.08 7.33 6.98
CA ASP A 109 7.20 8.28 7.06
C ASP A 109 6.74 9.73 7.11
N GLY A 110 7.15 10.43 8.14
CA GLY A 110 6.84 11.84 8.36
C GLY A 110 7.60 12.41 9.57
N TYR A 111 7.41 13.69 9.82
CA TYR A 111 8.02 14.39 10.95
C TYR A 111 6.94 15.12 11.75
N LYS A 112 7.11 15.10 13.07
CA LYS A 112 6.21 15.81 13.98
C LYS A 112 6.23 17.31 13.75
N ASP A 113 7.43 17.86 13.52
CA ASP A 113 7.63 19.27 13.18
C ASP A 113 7.92 19.41 11.68
N ILE A 114 7.62 20.57 11.11
CA ILE A 114 7.91 20.84 9.72
C ILE A 114 9.42 20.99 9.54
N PRO A 115 10.10 20.09 8.80
CA PRO A 115 11.54 20.18 8.60
C PRO A 115 11.89 21.33 7.66
N ALA A 116 13.08 21.92 7.85
CA ALA A 116 13.64 22.90 6.93
C ALA A 116 13.89 22.28 5.54
N ASP A 117 14.40 21.06 5.51
CA ASP A 117 14.60 20.29 4.28
C ASP A 117 13.42 19.33 4.07
N ARG A 118 12.51 19.68 3.19
CA ARG A 118 11.36 18.84 2.79
C ARG A 118 11.63 18.04 1.53
N LEU A 119 12.70 18.33 0.81
CA LEU A 119 13.03 17.69 -0.48
C LEU A 119 13.77 16.37 -0.28
N THR A 120 14.82 16.36 0.53
CA THR A 120 15.71 15.19 0.67
C THR A 120 14.99 13.92 1.17
N PRO A 121 14.06 13.95 2.16
CA PRO A 121 13.30 12.77 2.53
C PRO A 121 12.49 12.20 1.35
N ARG A 122 11.85 13.05 0.56
CA ARG A 122 11.10 12.64 -0.63
C ARG A 122 12.01 12.10 -1.73
N ALA A 123 13.19 12.67 -1.92
CA ALA A 123 14.19 12.16 -2.86
C ALA A 123 14.68 10.76 -2.45
N ARG A 124 14.92 10.51 -1.15
CA ARG A 124 15.24 9.17 -0.64
C ARG A 124 14.10 8.20 -0.85
N PHE A 125 12.85 8.59 -0.58
CA PHE A 125 11.68 7.76 -0.83
C PHE A 125 11.55 7.40 -2.30
N LYS A 126 11.65 8.38 -3.19
CA LYS A 126 11.65 8.14 -4.64
C LYS A 126 12.72 7.12 -5.05
N LYS A 127 13.97 7.29 -4.57
CA LYS A 127 15.08 6.35 -4.85
C LYS A 127 14.76 4.94 -4.36
N SER A 128 14.21 4.80 -3.16
CA SER A 128 13.82 3.51 -2.59
C SER A 128 12.71 2.83 -3.40
N LEU A 129 11.70 3.59 -3.83
CA LEU A 129 10.65 3.09 -4.72
C LEU A 129 11.22 2.66 -6.08
N ASP A 130 12.09 3.48 -6.69
CA ASP A 130 12.76 3.14 -7.95
C ASP A 130 13.54 1.84 -7.83
N GLU A 131 14.18 1.60 -6.70
CA GLU A 131 14.92 0.38 -6.44
C GLU A 131 14.01 -0.84 -6.21
N ILE A 132 12.89 -0.69 -5.50
CA ILE A 132 11.89 -1.76 -5.35
C ILE A 132 11.35 -2.16 -6.73
N LEU A 133 11.00 -1.18 -7.56
CA LEU A 133 10.39 -1.38 -8.86
C LEU A 133 11.40 -1.74 -9.98
N SER A 134 12.70 -1.83 -9.65
CA SER A 134 13.74 -2.24 -10.62
C SER A 134 13.75 -3.73 -10.89
N ILE A 135 13.21 -4.56 -9.99
CA ILE A 135 13.13 -6.00 -10.24
C ILE A 135 12.04 -6.31 -11.26
N PRO A 136 12.29 -7.25 -12.19
CA PRO A 136 11.27 -7.62 -13.17
C PRO A 136 10.05 -8.25 -12.50
N TYR A 137 8.87 -7.94 -13.01
CA TYR A 137 7.60 -8.55 -12.64
C TYR A 137 6.60 -8.47 -13.80
N ASP A 138 5.60 -9.33 -13.80
CA ASP A 138 4.55 -9.34 -14.82
C ASP A 138 3.49 -8.28 -14.50
N LYS A 139 3.51 -7.17 -15.26
CA LYS A 139 2.57 -6.05 -15.09
C LYS A 139 1.10 -6.42 -15.41
N SER A 140 0.86 -7.53 -16.10
CA SER A 140 -0.49 -8.03 -16.31
C SER A 140 -1.05 -8.76 -15.10
N LYS A 141 -0.17 -9.20 -14.19
CA LYS A 141 -0.50 -9.98 -12.99
C LYS A 141 -0.41 -9.17 -11.70
N VAL A 142 0.49 -8.19 -11.64
CA VAL A 142 0.67 -7.37 -10.44
C VAL A 142 0.43 -5.91 -10.78
N TYR A 143 -0.61 -5.35 -10.16
CA TYR A 143 -0.89 -3.92 -10.22
C TYR A 143 -0.32 -3.24 -8.98
N ILE A 144 0.81 -2.55 -9.16
CA ILE A 144 1.41 -1.79 -8.08
C ILE A 144 0.67 -0.48 -7.92
N THR A 145 0.29 -0.18 -6.68
CA THR A 145 -0.31 1.10 -6.31
C THR A 145 0.57 1.82 -5.30
N LEU A 146 0.47 3.13 -5.29
CA LEU A 146 1.08 3.99 -4.28
C LEU A 146 -0.01 4.83 -3.64
N GLU A 147 -0.20 4.62 -2.35
CA GLU A 147 -1.17 5.32 -1.54
C GLU A 147 -0.51 6.49 -0.82
N SER A 148 -1.16 7.65 -0.83
CA SER A 148 -0.71 8.80 -0.05
C SER A 148 -1.06 8.65 1.42
N LYS A 149 -0.22 9.25 2.27
CA LYS A 149 -0.53 9.42 3.70
C LYS A 149 -1.01 10.85 3.93
N VAL A 150 -2.10 10.99 4.70
CA VAL A 150 -2.51 12.29 5.21
C VAL A 150 -1.60 12.73 6.37
N PHE A 151 -1.42 14.03 6.56
CA PHE A 151 -0.81 14.54 7.77
C PHE A 151 -1.73 14.32 8.98
N GLY A 152 -1.15 14.20 10.19
CA GLY A 152 -1.89 14.12 11.42
C GLY A 152 -2.09 12.72 12.01
N ILE A 153 -1.86 11.65 11.27
CA ILE A 153 -1.77 10.33 11.87
C ILE A 153 -0.48 10.29 12.69
N GLY A 154 -0.60 10.05 14.00
CA GLY A 154 0.55 10.09 14.89
C GLY A 154 1.14 11.48 15.11
N LEU A 155 0.37 12.55 14.82
CA LEU A 155 0.73 13.95 15.07
C LEU A 155 1.81 14.54 14.15
N GLU A 156 2.05 13.97 12.97
CA GLU A 156 2.98 14.55 12.01
C GLU A 156 2.41 15.83 11.37
N SER A 157 3.27 16.86 11.30
CA SER A 157 2.99 18.08 10.53
C SER A 157 3.55 18.02 9.10
N TYR A 158 4.37 17.02 8.81
CA TYR A 158 4.96 16.78 7.49
C TYR A 158 4.93 15.29 7.18
N THR A 159 4.32 14.94 6.06
CA THR A 159 4.32 13.56 5.54
C THR A 159 5.19 13.48 4.28
N VAL A 160 6.05 12.45 4.20
CA VAL A 160 6.93 12.23 3.04
C VAL A 160 6.10 11.83 1.83
N GLY A 161 5.22 10.85 1.99
CA GLY A 161 4.33 10.33 0.94
C GLY A 161 3.03 11.13 0.84
N SER A 162 3.11 12.44 0.55
CA SER A 162 1.90 13.26 0.35
C SER A 162 1.13 12.89 -0.92
N ALA A 163 -0.10 13.37 -1.06
CA ALA A 163 -0.94 13.13 -2.25
C ALA A 163 -0.23 13.59 -3.53
N GLU A 164 0.40 14.76 -3.52
CA GLU A 164 1.14 15.30 -4.67
C GLU A 164 2.34 14.42 -5.03
N PHE A 165 3.07 13.90 -4.03
CA PHE A 165 4.17 12.96 -4.27
C PHE A 165 3.64 11.67 -4.90
N ALA A 166 2.60 11.07 -4.31
CA ALA A 166 2.05 9.80 -4.76
C ALA A 166 1.54 9.89 -6.20
N LEU A 167 0.70 10.88 -6.51
CA LEU A 167 0.15 11.06 -7.87
C LEU A 167 1.24 11.39 -8.90
N SER A 168 2.21 12.24 -8.55
CA SER A 168 3.33 12.54 -9.44
C SER A 168 4.19 11.31 -9.72
N TYR A 169 4.47 10.49 -8.70
CA TYR A 169 5.24 9.27 -8.86
C TYR A 169 4.50 8.21 -9.67
N VAL A 170 3.21 8.04 -9.42
CA VAL A 170 2.32 7.13 -10.16
C VAL A 170 2.35 7.44 -11.65
N ASN A 171 2.14 8.70 -12.01
CA ASN A 171 2.17 9.13 -13.40
C ASN A 171 3.56 8.98 -14.03
N TYR A 172 4.62 9.31 -13.29
CA TYR A 172 6.00 9.15 -13.74
C TYR A 172 6.38 7.69 -14.04
N LYS A 173 5.87 6.74 -13.25
CA LYS A 173 6.17 5.31 -13.39
C LYS A 173 5.17 4.54 -14.23
N GLY A 174 4.00 5.09 -14.51
CA GLY A 174 2.90 4.38 -15.18
C GLY A 174 2.38 3.22 -14.33
N ILE A 175 2.25 3.43 -13.01
CA ILE A 175 1.61 2.49 -12.07
C ILE A 175 0.23 3.01 -11.69
N THR A 176 -0.54 2.23 -10.95
CA THR A 176 -1.95 2.55 -10.65
C THR A 176 -2.08 3.48 -9.45
N PRO A 177 -2.81 4.59 -9.53
CA PRO A 177 -3.10 5.42 -8.37
C PRO A 177 -4.04 4.68 -7.40
N LEU A 178 -3.80 4.86 -6.10
CA LEU A 178 -4.71 4.45 -5.05
C LEU A 178 -5.09 5.65 -4.21
N MET A 179 -6.39 5.84 -4.02
CA MET A 179 -6.93 6.86 -3.12
C MET A 179 -7.63 6.19 -1.95
N ASP A 180 -7.28 6.62 -0.75
CA ASP A 180 -8.04 6.33 0.47
C ASP A 180 -8.87 7.57 0.81
N ASN A 181 -10.19 7.41 0.95
CA ASN A 181 -11.07 8.55 1.23
C ASN A 181 -10.88 9.13 2.64
N GLY A 182 -10.19 8.42 3.53
CA GLY A 182 -9.75 8.93 4.83
C GLY A 182 -8.43 9.71 4.82
N HIS A 183 -7.69 9.71 3.70
CA HIS A 183 -6.36 10.32 3.60
C HIS A 183 -6.36 11.73 3.01
N TYR A 184 -7.52 12.35 2.84
CA TYR A 184 -7.67 13.72 2.34
C TYR A 184 -8.22 14.64 3.43
N HIS A 185 -8.04 15.94 3.22
CA HIS A 185 -8.62 16.93 4.12
C HIS A 185 -10.14 16.75 4.18
N PRO A 186 -10.80 16.97 5.34
CA PRO A 186 -12.27 16.79 5.46
C PRO A 186 -13.13 17.61 4.50
N THR A 187 -12.55 18.65 3.87
CA THR A 187 -13.23 19.45 2.84
C THR A 187 -13.00 18.94 1.42
N GLU A 188 -12.21 17.88 1.24
CA GLU A 188 -11.96 17.25 -0.05
C GLU A 188 -12.71 15.92 -0.14
N VAL A 189 -13.36 15.68 -1.26
CA VAL A 189 -14.06 14.41 -1.54
C VAL A 189 -13.32 13.61 -2.60
N VAL A 190 -13.19 12.31 -2.39
CA VAL A 190 -12.51 11.41 -3.32
C VAL A 190 -13.36 11.18 -4.57
N SER A 191 -14.68 11.17 -4.45
CA SER A 191 -15.60 11.03 -5.58
C SER A 191 -15.30 12.04 -6.71
N ASP A 192 -15.03 13.30 -6.38
CA ASP A 192 -14.67 14.33 -7.37
C ASP A 192 -13.34 14.06 -8.09
N LYS A 193 -12.41 13.38 -7.42
CA LYS A 193 -11.08 13.09 -7.97
C LYS A 193 -11.08 11.95 -9.00
N ILE A 194 -12.04 11.03 -8.92
CA ILE A 194 -12.11 9.81 -9.74
C ILE A 194 -12.13 10.15 -11.24
N SER A 195 -13.02 11.02 -11.66
CA SER A 195 -13.17 11.41 -13.07
C SER A 195 -11.88 12.01 -13.64
N SER A 196 -11.20 12.84 -12.87
CA SER A 196 -9.92 13.45 -13.27
C SER A 196 -8.82 12.41 -13.43
N LEU A 197 -8.73 11.45 -12.53
CA LEU A 197 -7.70 10.41 -12.60
C LEU A 197 -7.95 9.41 -13.75
N LEU A 198 -9.20 9.09 -14.04
CA LEU A 198 -9.55 8.18 -15.15
C LEU A 198 -9.29 8.77 -16.54
N LEU A 199 -9.06 10.08 -16.66
CA LEU A 199 -8.58 10.68 -17.91
C LEU A 199 -7.13 10.29 -18.25
N PHE A 200 -6.33 9.98 -17.25
CA PHE A 200 -4.90 9.70 -17.39
C PHE A 200 -4.51 8.27 -17.03
N ASN A 201 -5.40 7.52 -16.40
CA ASN A 201 -5.14 6.17 -15.91
C ASN A 201 -6.26 5.23 -16.35
N GLU A 202 -5.92 4.08 -16.91
CA GLU A 202 -6.91 3.05 -17.31
C GLU A 202 -7.68 2.47 -16.12
N LYS A 203 -7.11 2.54 -14.94
CA LYS A 203 -7.67 1.99 -13.71
C LYS A 203 -7.18 2.76 -12.49
N ILE A 204 -7.99 2.76 -11.47
CA ILE A 204 -7.69 3.31 -10.15
C ILE A 204 -7.98 2.25 -9.09
N ALA A 205 -7.37 2.36 -7.93
CA ALA A 205 -7.70 1.60 -6.75
C ALA A 205 -8.22 2.53 -5.66
N LEU A 206 -9.10 2.02 -4.81
CA LEU A 206 -9.70 2.79 -3.73
C LEU A 206 -9.62 2.00 -2.43
N HIS A 207 -9.24 2.66 -1.36
CA HIS A 207 -9.56 2.27 0.00
C HIS A 207 -10.77 3.09 0.46
N ILE A 208 -11.87 2.41 0.75
CA ILE A 208 -13.08 3.07 1.20
C ILE A 208 -13.27 2.81 2.68
N THR A 209 -13.13 3.84 3.46
CA THR A 209 -13.31 3.87 4.91
C THR A 209 -14.31 4.95 5.29
N ARG A 210 -14.74 4.99 6.54
CA ARG A 210 -15.50 6.11 7.07
C ARG A 210 -14.54 7.12 7.70
N PRO A 211 -14.23 8.24 7.05
CA PRO A 211 -13.37 9.26 7.63
C PRO A 211 -14.08 9.93 8.82
N VAL A 212 -13.55 9.74 10.03
CA VAL A 212 -14.03 10.40 11.24
C VAL A 212 -13.04 11.49 11.63
N ARG A 213 -12.93 12.52 10.83
CA ARG A 213 -11.98 13.64 10.85
C ARG A 213 -10.69 13.39 10.08
N TRP A 214 -10.09 12.21 10.18
CA TRP A 214 -8.82 11.82 9.56
C TRP A 214 -8.90 10.35 9.17
N ASP A 215 -7.79 9.76 8.79
CA ASP A 215 -7.62 8.33 8.64
C ASP A 215 -7.94 7.60 9.96
N SER A 216 -9.00 6.85 9.97
CA SER A 216 -9.53 6.20 11.17
C SER A 216 -9.86 4.73 10.98
N ASP A 217 -9.73 4.18 9.78
CA ASP A 217 -10.04 2.79 9.43
C ASP A 217 -11.40 2.30 9.95
N HIS A 218 -12.36 3.21 10.09
CA HIS A 218 -13.70 2.83 10.53
C HIS A 218 -14.50 2.13 9.45
N VAL A 219 -15.40 1.27 9.86
CA VAL A 219 -16.34 0.61 8.96
C VAL A 219 -17.09 1.67 8.13
N VAL A 220 -17.05 1.49 6.80
CA VAL A 220 -17.68 2.42 5.86
C VAL A 220 -19.19 2.52 6.11
N LEU A 221 -19.71 3.72 6.00
CA LEU A 221 -21.15 4.00 5.91
C LEU A 221 -21.51 4.27 4.45
N PHE A 222 -22.73 3.91 4.08
CA PHE A 222 -23.25 4.26 2.75
C PHE A 222 -23.80 5.68 2.78
N ASP A 223 -22.90 6.64 2.97
CA ASP A 223 -23.14 8.08 2.97
C ASP A 223 -23.14 8.66 1.54
N ASP A 224 -23.26 9.96 1.40
CA ASP A 224 -23.37 10.59 0.09
C ASP A 224 -22.08 10.45 -0.71
N GLU A 225 -20.90 10.60 -0.10
CA GLU A 225 -19.61 10.37 -0.80
C GLU A 225 -19.48 8.93 -1.28
N THR A 226 -19.80 7.96 -0.43
CA THR A 226 -19.75 6.54 -0.80
C THR A 226 -20.72 6.20 -1.93
N LYS A 227 -21.90 6.83 -1.96
CA LYS A 227 -22.85 6.67 -3.07
C LYS A 227 -22.33 7.24 -4.38
N GLU A 228 -21.66 8.39 -4.33
CA GLU A 228 -21.06 9.01 -5.52
C GLU A 228 -19.87 8.22 -6.06
N ILE A 229 -19.11 7.53 -5.18
CA ILE A 229 -18.02 6.66 -5.57
C ILE A 229 -18.53 5.38 -6.25
N ALA A 230 -19.68 4.85 -5.84
CA ALA A 230 -20.23 3.58 -6.30
C ALA A 230 -20.91 3.67 -7.68
#